data_c5b1047e24503499440ed7c7bf71afdd
#
_entry.id   c5b1047e24503499440ed7c7bf71afdd
#
_cell.length_a   1.000
_cell.length_b   1.000
_cell.length_c   1.000
_cell.angle_alpha   90.00
_cell.angle_beta   90.00
_cell.angle_gamma   90.00
#
_symmetry.space_group_name_H-M   'P 1'
#
loop_
_entity.id
_entity.type
_entity.pdbx_description
1 polymer ?
#
loop_
_entity_poly.entity_id
_entity_poly.type
_entity_poly.pdbx_seq_one_letter_code
_entity_poly.pdbx_strand_id
1 'polypeptide(L)'
;MVIFHLIVGLEASGAELMLFRLVSSLPKHKHVIVSLTKIGPVGNRLIESGQTVHALDFKLLTFCGSLHKLWRLIRVYRPDVIQTWMYHSDLLGGILGRAAGVRNVVWNVRNTEIPQRTWSITGLIVRLCALLSHVVPRAIVCCAHSGLEYHAMLGYCQDRMVVIPNGYDVGVAQLSPESKYNIKSLNGIPQATFVVGIVGRFDRLKGFDVFIEAAGLMAERCPNDLVFIMLGRFLDDKNTELSKLIASKGRQAHFKLMGEQKDVAQIMHTFDILCLASRAEGFPNVVAEAMLIKIPCVVTDVGDAALIVNKTGRVVLPGNPEALADALLEFESMHEIQRQQMGRDARERIMINYDIKIVAQRYADLYDWKDK
;
A
#
# COMPACT_ATOMS: atom_id res chain seq x y z
N MET A 1 7.72 -22.69 14.36
CA MET A 1 6.33 -22.36 14.73
C MET A 1 5.42 -22.54 13.53
N VAL A 2 4.15 -22.84 13.75
CA VAL A 2 3.07 -22.81 12.76
C VAL A 2 2.37 -21.46 12.86
N ILE A 3 2.43 -20.66 11.82
CA ILE A 3 1.78 -19.34 11.73
C ILE A 3 0.60 -19.44 10.77
N PHE A 4 -0.59 -19.17 11.28
CA PHE A 4 -1.84 -19.25 10.54
C PHE A 4 -2.27 -17.84 10.14
N HIS A 5 -2.19 -17.52 8.85
CA HIS A 5 -2.61 -16.22 8.32
C HIS A 5 -4.05 -16.31 7.81
N LEU A 6 -4.93 -15.47 8.35
CA LEU A 6 -6.29 -15.30 7.86
C LEU A 6 -6.44 -13.94 7.21
N ILE A 7 -6.81 -13.91 5.93
CA ILE A 7 -6.97 -12.70 5.14
C ILE A 7 -8.31 -12.69 4.40
N VAL A 8 -8.86 -11.50 4.12
CA VAL A 8 -10.14 -11.38 3.42
C VAL A 8 -10.09 -11.92 2.00
N GLY A 9 -9.05 -11.60 1.23
CA GLY A 9 -8.83 -12.05 -0.13
C GLY A 9 -7.34 -12.14 -0.44
N LEU A 10 -6.98 -12.68 -1.62
CA LEU A 10 -5.60 -12.78 -2.09
C LEU A 10 -5.42 -12.16 -3.48
N GLU A 11 -6.12 -11.04 -3.70
CA GLU A 11 -5.95 -10.20 -4.89
C GLU A 11 -4.62 -9.43 -4.83
N ALA A 12 -4.27 -8.69 -5.91
CA ALA A 12 -3.02 -7.95 -5.94
C ALA A 12 -3.19 -6.53 -5.35
N SER A 13 -3.30 -6.43 -4.02
CA SER A 13 -3.34 -5.14 -3.31
C SER A 13 -2.31 -5.06 -2.18
N GLY A 14 -2.26 -3.96 -1.46
CA GLY A 14 -1.17 -3.67 -0.52
C GLY A 14 -1.04 -4.67 0.63
N ALA A 15 -2.15 -5.15 1.19
CA ALA A 15 -2.15 -6.10 2.31
C ALA A 15 -1.65 -7.48 1.86
N GLU A 16 -2.12 -7.96 0.72
CA GLU A 16 -1.80 -9.26 0.15
C GLU A 16 -0.34 -9.33 -0.30
N LEU A 17 0.16 -8.26 -0.94
CA LEU A 17 1.57 -8.15 -1.32
C LEU A 17 2.48 -8.12 -0.09
N MET A 18 2.05 -7.42 0.98
CA MET A 18 2.80 -7.42 2.25
C MET A 18 2.80 -8.81 2.89
N LEU A 19 1.66 -9.52 2.90
CA LEU A 19 1.59 -10.90 3.37
C LEU A 19 2.57 -11.81 2.60
N PHE A 20 2.58 -11.71 1.26
CA PHE A 20 3.50 -12.48 0.43
C PHE A 20 4.97 -12.21 0.79
N ARG A 21 5.35 -10.92 0.88
CA ARG A 21 6.71 -10.52 1.26
C ARG A 21 7.10 -11.03 2.66
N LEU A 22 6.18 -10.92 3.62
CA LEU A 22 6.41 -11.39 5.01
C LEU A 22 6.64 -12.90 5.06
N VAL A 23 5.74 -13.68 4.44
CA VAL A 23 5.84 -15.15 4.39
C VAL A 23 7.14 -15.59 3.73
N SER A 24 7.50 -14.96 2.61
CA SER A 24 8.77 -15.25 1.89
C SER A 24 10.01 -14.91 2.72
N SER A 25 9.91 -13.93 3.63
CA SER A 25 11.04 -13.48 4.45
C SER A 25 11.19 -14.24 5.76
N LEU A 26 10.24 -15.11 6.11
CA LEU A 26 10.27 -15.94 7.33
C LEU A 26 10.25 -17.44 7.02
N PRO A 27 11.18 -17.97 6.18
CA PRO A 27 11.12 -19.35 5.68
C PRO A 27 11.32 -20.42 6.76
N LYS A 28 11.80 -20.03 7.95
CA LYS A 28 12.00 -20.97 9.09
C LYS A 28 10.67 -21.38 9.74
N HIS A 29 9.58 -20.68 9.45
CA HIS A 29 8.26 -20.96 10.00
C HIS A 29 7.40 -21.71 8.99
N LYS A 30 6.47 -22.52 9.49
CA LYS A 30 5.44 -23.13 8.64
C LYS A 30 4.29 -22.15 8.54
N HIS A 31 4.03 -21.65 7.33
CA HIS A 31 2.93 -20.74 7.07
C HIS A 31 1.73 -21.48 6.50
N VAL A 32 0.55 -21.22 7.04
CA VAL A 32 -0.74 -21.67 6.53
C VAL A 32 -1.56 -20.43 6.23
N ILE A 33 -1.90 -20.22 4.97
CA ILE A 33 -2.63 -19.03 4.52
C ILE A 33 -4.07 -19.43 4.22
N VAL A 34 -5.03 -18.70 4.77
CA VAL A 34 -6.46 -18.92 4.55
C VAL A 34 -7.11 -17.63 4.08
N SER A 35 -7.65 -17.67 2.87
CA SER A 35 -8.47 -16.59 2.32
C SER A 35 -9.93 -16.81 2.70
N LEU A 36 -10.61 -15.77 3.19
CA LEU A 36 -12.05 -15.82 3.40
C LEU A 36 -12.81 -15.93 2.06
N THR A 37 -12.31 -15.32 1.01
CA THR A 37 -12.89 -15.37 -0.33
C THR A 37 -12.17 -16.39 -1.21
N LYS A 38 -11.73 -16.00 -2.41
CA LYS A 38 -11.10 -16.86 -3.40
C LYS A 38 -9.56 -16.82 -3.30
N ILE A 39 -8.93 -17.78 -3.97
CA ILE A 39 -7.50 -17.73 -4.27
C ILE A 39 -7.36 -16.74 -5.45
N GLY A 40 -6.72 -15.61 -5.20
CA GLY A 40 -6.39 -14.61 -6.21
C GLY A 40 -4.97 -14.76 -6.72
N PRO A 41 -4.47 -13.79 -7.51
CA PRO A 41 -3.11 -13.82 -8.06
C PRO A 41 -2.01 -13.99 -7.03
N VAL A 42 -2.12 -13.33 -5.87
CA VAL A 42 -1.13 -13.47 -4.78
C VAL A 42 -1.21 -14.86 -4.15
N GLY A 43 -2.42 -15.44 -4.04
CA GLY A 43 -2.58 -16.81 -3.57
C GLY A 43 -1.90 -17.84 -4.48
N ASN A 44 -1.99 -17.67 -5.81
CA ASN A 44 -1.28 -18.53 -6.77
C ASN A 44 0.25 -18.43 -6.58
N ARG A 45 0.78 -17.21 -6.45
CA ARG A 45 2.22 -17.00 -6.17
C ARG A 45 2.67 -17.66 -4.86
N LEU A 46 1.83 -17.63 -3.82
CA LEU A 46 2.11 -18.32 -2.55
C LEU A 46 2.14 -19.84 -2.75
N ILE A 47 1.22 -20.41 -3.51
CA ILE A 47 1.20 -21.86 -3.85
C ILE A 47 2.45 -22.23 -4.63
N GLU A 48 2.80 -21.47 -5.67
CA GLU A 48 4.01 -21.66 -6.47
C GLU A 48 5.29 -21.60 -5.64
N SER A 49 5.31 -20.77 -4.58
CA SER A 49 6.41 -20.71 -3.61
C SER A 49 6.38 -21.82 -2.55
N GLY A 50 5.48 -22.82 -2.69
CA GLY A 50 5.40 -23.98 -1.81
C GLY A 50 4.60 -23.75 -0.52
N GLN A 51 3.86 -22.65 -0.40
CA GLN A 51 3.06 -22.39 0.80
C GLN A 51 1.71 -23.11 0.77
N THR A 52 1.20 -23.47 1.96
CA THR A 52 -0.13 -24.06 2.09
C THR A 52 -1.18 -22.94 2.06
N VAL A 53 -2.05 -22.95 1.04
CA VAL A 53 -3.10 -21.94 0.85
C VAL A 53 -4.48 -22.60 0.77
N HIS A 54 -5.44 -22.06 1.51
CA HIS A 54 -6.84 -22.48 1.49
C HIS A 54 -7.74 -21.29 1.15
N ALA A 55 -8.86 -21.56 0.46
CA ALA A 55 -9.96 -20.61 0.27
C ALA A 55 -11.23 -21.15 0.93
N LEU A 56 -11.96 -20.27 1.58
CA LEU A 56 -13.21 -20.62 2.27
C LEU A 56 -14.45 -20.34 1.44
N ASP A 57 -14.32 -19.52 0.38
CA ASP A 57 -15.44 -19.08 -0.49
C ASP A 57 -16.64 -18.56 0.34
N PHE A 58 -16.37 -17.69 1.30
CA PHE A 58 -17.37 -17.14 2.20
C PHE A 58 -18.50 -16.47 1.41
N LYS A 59 -19.71 -17.00 1.57
CA LYS A 59 -20.96 -16.44 1.01
C LYS A 59 -22.02 -16.49 2.09
N LEU A 60 -23.04 -15.65 1.99
CA LEU A 60 -24.13 -15.60 2.98
C LEU A 60 -24.79 -16.98 3.18
N LEU A 61 -25.04 -17.70 2.08
CA LEU A 61 -25.66 -19.03 2.08
C LEU A 61 -24.76 -20.15 2.66
N THR A 62 -23.43 -19.98 2.61
CA THR A 62 -22.44 -20.98 3.06
C THR A 62 -21.77 -20.57 4.37
N PHE A 63 -22.27 -19.54 5.04
CA PHE A 63 -21.62 -18.92 6.21
C PHE A 63 -21.25 -19.93 7.30
N CYS A 64 -22.22 -20.74 7.75
CA CYS A 64 -21.98 -21.75 8.81
C CYS A 64 -20.97 -22.83 8.37
N GLY A 65 -21.04 -23.27 7.11
CA GLY A 65 -20.10 -24.24 6.55
C GLY A 65 -18.67 -23.68 6.46
N SER A 66 -18.53 -22.42 6.05
CA SER A 66 -17.23 -21.75 5.98
C SER A 66 -16.64 -21.51 7.37
N LEU A 67 -17.45 -21.15 8.38
CA LEU A 67 -17.01 -21.07 9.78
C LEU A 67 -16.56 -22.44 10.31
N HIS A 68 -17.32 -23.50 10.03
CA HIS A 68 -16.94 -24.87 10.43
C HIS A 68 -15.61 -25.27 9.76
N LYS A 69 -15.45 -24.97 8.46
CA LYS A 69 -14.20 -25.24 7.74
C LYS A 69 -13.02 -24.47 8.35
N LEU A 70 -13.20 -23.19 8.70
CA LEU A 70 -12.17 -22.39 9.36
C LEU A 70 -11.80 -22.97 10.72
N TRP A 71 -12.79 -23.31 11.54
CA TRP A 71 -12.60 -23.96 12.83
C TRP A 71 -11.82 -25.27 12.68
N ARG A 72 -12.23 -26.13 11.72
CA ARG A 72 -11.54 -27.39 11.43
C ARG A 72 -10.09 -27.18 11.03
N LEU A 73 -9.79 -26.19 10.16
CA LEU A 73 -8.43 -25.87 9.78
C LEU A 73 -7.58 -25.45 10.99
N ILE A 74 -8.09 -24.58 11.87
CA ILE A 74 -7.38 -24.15 13.08
C ILE A 74 -7.08 -25.38 13.96
N ARG A 75 -8.05 -26.30 14.14
CA ARG A 75 -7.87 -27.52 14.94
C ARG A 75 -6.89 -28.53 14.34
N VAL A 76 -6.84 -28.64 13.00
CA VAL A 76 -5.93 -29.55 12.28
C VAL A 76 -4.50 -29.02 12.33
N TYR A 77 -4.30 -27.72 12.03
CA TYR A 77 -2.96 -27.14 11.96
C TYR A 77 -2.39 -26.79 13.34
N ARG A 78 -3.23 -26.64 14.37
CA ARG A 78 -2.84 -26.28 15.75
C ARG A 78 -1.79 -25.15 15.76
N PRO A 79 -2.12 -23.98 15.22
CA PRO A 79 -1.13 -22.92 15.08
C PRO A 79 -0.65 -22.38 16.42
N ASP A 80 0.63 -22.04 16.46
CA ASP A 80 1.24 -21.31 17.58
C ASP A 80 0.80 -19.84 17.57
N VAL A 81 0.58 -19.30 16.36
CA VAL A 81 0.18 -17.91 16.13
C VAL A 81 -0.95 -17.85 15.11
N ILE A 82 -1.96 -17.03 15.37
CA ILE A 82 -2.94 -16.61 14.36
C ILE A 82 -2.71 -15.14 14.05
N GLN A 83 -2.22 -14.86 12.81
CA GLN A 83 -2.08 -13.51 12.28
C GLN A 83 -3.27 -13.24 11.35
N THR A 84 -4.10 -12.27 11.69
CA THR A 84 -5.24 -11.88 10.86
C THR A 84 -4.93 -10.61 10.08
N TRP A 85 -5.63 -10.39 8.97
CA TRP A 85 -5.43 -9.26 8.06
C TRP A 85 -6.76 -8.64 7.72
N MET A 86 -7.00 -7.40 8.14
CA MET A 86 -8.22 -6.63 7.97
C MET A 86 -9.39 -7.10 8.86
N TYR A 87 -10.32 -6.20 9.13
CA TYR A 87 -11.37 -6.31 10.16
C TYR A 87 -12.20 -7.60 10.17
N HIS A 88 -12.63 -8.08 8.98
CA HIS A 88 -13.43 -9.32 8.91
C HIS A 88 -12.62 -10.54 9.37
N SER A 89 -11.34 -10.59 8.98
CA SER A 89 -10.41 -11.63 9.44
C SER A 89 -10.05 -11.45 10.89
N ASP A 90 -9.91 -10.20 11.37
CA ASP A 90 -9.62 -9.88 12.77
C ASP A 90 -10.74 -10.40 13.66
N LEU A 91 -11.99 -10.13 13.29
CA LEU A 91 -13.16 -10.59 14.05
C LEU A 91 -13.26 -12.12 14.05
N LEU A 92 -13.30 -12.74 12.88
CA LEU A 92 -13.54 -14.18 12.75
C LEU A 92 -12.36 -15.00 13.26
N GLY A 93 -11.15 -14.67 12.79
CA GLY A 93 -9.93 -15.38 13.18
C GLY A 93 -9.56 -15.16 14.65
N GLY A 94 -9.85 -13.96 15.16
CA GLY A 94 -9.65 -13.65 16.57
C GLY A 94 -10.53 -14.49 17.49
N ILE A 95 -11.84 -14.47 17.25
CA ILE A 95 -12.80 -15.21 18.08
C ILE A 95 -12.55 -16.72 18.00
N LEU A 96 -12.46 -17.27 16.77
CA LEU A 96 -12.27 -18.72 16.59
C LEU A 96 -10.91 -19.19 17.09
N GLY A 97 -9.86 -18.37 16.90
CA GLY A 97 -8.53 -18.67 17.43
C GLY A 97 -8.51 -18.78 18.95
N ARG A 98 -9.08 -17.79 19.62
CA ARG A 98 -9.19 -17.82 21.10
C ARG A 98 -10.05 -18.97 21.58
N ALA A 99 -11.18 -19.25 20.94
CA ALA A 99 -12.03 -20.40 21.25
C ALA A 99 -11.31 -21.76 21.04
N ALA A 100 -10.41 -21.84 20.07
CA ALA A 100 -9.56 -23.01 19.82
C ALA A 100 -8.37 -23.12 20.80
N GLY A 101 -8.17 -22.17 21.70
CA GLY A 101 -7.10 -22.15 22.70
C GLY A 101 -5.82 -21.46 22.25
N VAL A 102 -5.79 -20.82 21.07
CA VAL A 102 -4.62 -20.08 20.59
C VAL A 102 -4.52 -18.75 21.35
N ARG A 103 -3.47 -18.60 22.15
CA ARG A 103 -3.25 -17.38 22.95
C ARG A 103 -2.61 -16.27 22.14
N ASN A 104 -1.70 -16.59 21.23
CA ASN A 104 -0.99 -15.62 20.40
C ASN A 104 -1.80 -15.26 19.15
N VAL A 105 -2.79 -14.39 19.32
CA VAL A 105 -3.60 -13.83 18.23
C VAL A 105 -3.10 -12.40 17.95
N VAL A 106 -2.68 -12.14 16.72
CA VAL A 106 -2.17 -10.85 16.26
C VAL A 106 -3.10 -10.32 15.18
N TRP A 107 -3.74 -9.19 15.40
CA TRP A 107 -4.54 -8.49 14.41
C TRP A 107 -3.67 -7.58 13.55
N ASN A 108 -4.09 -7.34 12.31
CA ASN A 108 -3.35 -6.45 11.43
C ASN A 108 -4.30 -5.50 10.69
N VAL A 109 -4.35 -4.27 11.17
CA VAL A 109 -5.15 -3.20 10.62
C VAL A 109 -4.36 -2.47 9.52
N ARG A 110 -4.97 -2.34 8.33
CA ARG A 110 -4.29 -1.84 7.13
C ARG A 110 -4.92 -0.59 6.54
N ASN A 111 -6.06 -0.16 7.07
CA ASN A 111 -6.79 1.03 6.65
C ASN A 111 -6.63 2.13 7.70
N THR A 112 -6.68 3.38 7.26
CA THR A 112 -6.66 4.58 8.11
C THR A 112 -7.97 5.31 8.15
N GLU A 113 -8.88 4.98 7.26
CA GLU A 113 -10.24 5.53 7.25
C GLU A 113 -11.25 4.43 6.94
N ILE A 114 -12.38 4.47 7.64
CA ILE A 114 -13.54 3.69 7.30
C ILE A 114 -14.45 4.60 6.45
N PRO A 115 -14.99 4.12 5.31
CA PRO A 115 -15.98 4.88 4.58
C PRO A 115 -17.07 5.37 5.54
N GLN A 116 -17.38 6.67 5.52
CA GLN A 116 -18.27 7.37 6.48
C GLN A 116 -19.73 6.86 6.52
N ARG A 117 -20.07 5.78 5.83
CA ARG A 117 -21.35 5.09 6.00
C ARG A 117 -21.37 4.37 7.35
N THR A 118 -21.71 5.11 8.40
CA THR A 118 -21.81 4.66 9.80
C THR A 118 -22.67 3.40 10.02
N TRP A 119 -23.51 3.05 9.07
CA TRP A 119 -24.41 1.89 9.10
C TRP A 119 -24.04 0.77 8.12
N SER A 120 -22.80 0.74 7.66
CA SER A 120 -22.31 -0.39 6.84
C SER A 120 -21.97 -1.60 7.73
N ILE A 121 -22.09 -2.81 7.18
CA ILE A 121 -21.66 -4.06 7.85
C ILE A 121 -20.20 -3.92 8.33
N THR A 122 -19.34 -3.34 7.51
CA THR A 122 -17.94 -3.09 7.87
C THR A 122 -17.82 -2.16 9.08
N GLY A 123 -18.62 -1.09 9.15
CA GLY A 123 -18.63 -0.19 10.31
C GLY A 123 -19.05 -0.88 11.60
N LEU A 124 -20.03 -1.80 11.55
CA LEU A 124 -20.42 -2.61 12.70
C LEU A 124 -19.28 -3.56 13.11
N ILE A 125 -18.63 -4.23 12.17
CA ILE A 125 -17.50 -5.13 12.43
C ILE A 125 -16.37 -4.36 13.10
N VAL A 126 -16.03 -3.15 12.62
CA VAL A 126 -14.97 -2.33 13.23
C VAL A 126 -15.30 -1.96 14.68
N ARG A 127 -16.54 -1.59 14.98
CA ARG A 127 -16.97 -1.33 16.36
C ARG A 127 -16.88 -2.57 17.25
N LEU A 128 -17.27 -3.74 16.73
CA LEU A 128 -17.10 -5.00 17.44
C LEU A 128 -15.62 -5.33 17.65
N CYS A 129 -14.78 -5.11 16.64
CA CYS A 129 -13.32 -5.25 16.79
C CYS A 129 -12.76 -4.28 17.84
N ALA A 130 -13.24 -3.04 17.90
CA ALA A 130 -12.82 -2.08 18.93
C ALA A 130 -13.10 -2.61 20.33
N LEU A 131 -14.32 -3.10 20.60
CA LEU A 131 -14.69 -3.70 21.87
C LEU A 131 -13.85 -4.95 22.19
N LEU A 132 -13.69 -5.84 21.22
CA LEU A 132 -12.98 -7.10 21.41
C LEU A 132 -11.45 -6.91 21.43
N SER A 133 -10.94 -5.78 21.00
CA SER A 133 -9.51 -5.47 21.00
C SER A 133 -8.88 -5.51 22.39
N HIS A 134 -9.68 -5.29 23.44
CA HIS A 134 -9.24 -5.33 24.84
C HIS A 134 -9.02 -6.74 25.37
N VAL A 135 -9.58 -7.77 24.72
CA VAL A 135 -9.55 -9.16 25.23
C VAL A 135 -9.03 -10.18 24.23
N VAL A 136 -9.32 -10.02 22.94
CA VAL A 136 -9.05 -11.03 21.92
C VAL A 136 -7.60 -11.00 21.43
N PRO A 137 -7.10 -9.95 20.79
CA PRO A 137 -5.73 -9.94 20.27
C PRO A 137 -4.73 -9.72 21.40
N ARG A 138 -3.57 -10.34 21.28
CA ARG A 138 -2.42 -10.00 22.11
C ARG A 138 -1.77 -8.72 21.64
N ALA A 139 -1.66 -8.54 20.31
CA ALA A 139 -1.16 -7.35 19.69
C ALA A 139 -2.00 -6.97 18.46
N ILE A 140 -2.00 -5.69 18.13
CA ILE A 140 -2.69 -5.11 16.98
C ILE A 140 -1.64 -4.34 16.18
N VAL A 141 -1.30 -4.86 15.02
CA VAL A 141 -0.34 -4.21 14.12
C VAL A 141 -1.08 -3.21 13.25
N CYS A 142 -0.64 -1.96 13.26
CA CYS A 142 -1.05 -0.91 12.33
C CYS A 142 0.08 -0.67 11.32
N CYS A 143 -0.26 -0.53 10.04
CA CYS A 143 0.77 -0.30 9.02
C CYS A 143 1.26 1.15 8.96
N ALA A 144 0.60 2.07 9.68
CA ALA A 144 0.89 3.50 9.71
C ALA A 144 0.58 4.10 11.08
N HIS A 145 1.25 5.18 11.45
CA HIS A 145 0.98 5.93 12.68
C HIS A 145 -0.42 6.54 12.64
N SER A 146 -0.80 7.12 11.50
CA SER A 146 -2.16 7.62 11.28
C SER A 146 -3.24 6.55 11.45
N GLY A 147 -2.94 5.31 11.05
CA GLY A 147 -3.81 4.15 11.28
C GLY A 147 -3.95 3.80 12.75
N LEU A 148 -2.86 3.88 13.53
CA LEU A 148 -2.90 3.68 14.98
C LEU A 148 -3.76 4.75 15.65
N GLU A 149 -3.51 6.02 15.38
CA GLU A 149 -4.26 7.15 15.94
C GLU A 149 -5.76 7.05 15.64
N TYR A 150 -6.10 6.78 14.38
CA TYR A 150 -7.49 6.64 13.96
C TYR A 150 -8.22 5.50 14.71
N HIS A 151 -7.57 4.33 14.86
CA HIS A 151 -8.18 3.20 15.56
C HIS A 151 -8.23 3.40 17.08
N ALA A 152 -7.26 4.11 17.66
CA ALA A 152 -7.32 4.53 19.06
C ALA A 152 -8.55 5.43 19.32
N MET A 153 -8.83 6.38 18.41
CA MET A 153 -10.05 7.21 18.49
C MET A 153 -11.35 6.41 18.34
N LEU A 154 -11.32 5.27 17.64
CA LEU A 154 -12.44 4.34 17.52
C LEU A 154 -12.62 3.43 18.74
N GLY A 155 -11.75 3.53 19.74
CA GLY A 155 -11.82 2.76 20.98
C GLY A 155 -11.10 1.42 20.95
N TYR A 156 -10.16 1.21 20.01
CA TYR A 156 -9.25 0.07 20.07
C TYR A 156 -8.28 0.19 21.25
N CYS A 157 -7.89 -0.96 21.81
CA CYS A 157 -6.96 -1.04 22.95
C CYS A 157 -5.56 -0.55 22.57
N GLN A 158 -5.24 0.70 22.90
CA GLN A 158 -4.01 1.38 22.50
C GLN A 158 -2.76 0.66 23.02
N ASP A 159 -2.80 0.10 24.25
CA ASP A 159 -1.66 -0.61 24.86
C ASP A 159 -1.26 -1.88 24.09
N ARG A 160 -2.13 -2.39 23.22
CA ARG A 160 -1.87 -3.55 22.37
C ARG A 160 -1.49 -3.17 20.94
N MET A 161 -1.54 -1.88 20.60
CA MET A 161 -1.27 -1.41 19.25
C MET A 161 0.22 -1.16 19.06
N VAL A 162 0.73 -1.56 17.90
CA VAL A 162 2.11 -1.33 17.49
C VAL A 162 2.14 -0.96 16.00
N VAL A 163 2.97 0.00 15.63
CA VAL A 163 3.17 0.35 14.23
C VAL A 163 4.27 -0.53 13.65
N ILE A 164 3.93 -1.37 12.67
CA ILE A 164 4.88 -2.09 11.83
C ILE A 164 4.56 -1.74 10.38
N PRO A 165 5.38 -0.92 9.71
CA PRO A 165 5.12 -0.46 8.36
C PRO A 165 5.20 -1.58 7.32
N ASN A 166 4.88 -1.25 6.07
CA ASN A 166 5.11 -2.17 4.96
C ASN A 166 6.60 -2.35 4.71
N GLY A 167 6.98 -3.59 4.42
CA GLY A 167 8.35 -3.95 4.03
C GLY A 167 8.49 -4.13 2.52
N TYR A 168 9.67 -3.81 2.00
CA TYR A 168 10.01 -3.91 0.58
C TYR A 168 11.25 -4.76 0.38
N ASP A 169 11.28 -5.50 -0.73
CA ASP A 169 12.49 -6.18 -1.16
C ASP A 169 13.47 -5.15 -1.75
N VAL A 170 14.50 -4.84 -1.00
CA VAL A 170 15.53 -3.86 -1.41
C VAL A 170 16.51 -4.42 -2.43
N GLY A 171 16.47 -5.74 -2.69
CA GLY A 171 17.26 -6.43 -3.71
C GLY A 171 16.74 -6.23 -5.15
N VAL A 172 15.65 -5.48 -5.34
CA VAL A 172 15.13 -5.17 -6.68
C VAL A 172 16.19 -4.52 -7.55
N ALA A 173 16.45 -5.16 -8.71
CA ALA A 173 17.42 -4.67 -9.66
C ALA A 173 17.08 -3.27 -10.17
N GLN A 174 18.08 -2.40 -10.19
CA GLN A 174 17.94 -1.09 -10.83
C GLN A 174 18.05 -1.26 -12.35
N LEU A 175 17.21 -0.56 -13.09
CA LEU A 175 17.33 -0.55 -14.53
C LEU A 175 18.58 0.26 -14.96
N SER A 176 19.23 -0.24 -16.01
CA SER A 176 20.30 0.51 -16.66
C SER A 176 19.74 1.79 -17.33
N PRO A 177 20.59 2.82 -17.57
CA PRO A 177 20.18 4.00 -18.35
C PRO A 177 19.62 3.64 -19.73
N GLU A 178 20.19 2.64 -20.39
CA GLU A 178 19.72 2.14 -21.68
C GLU A 178 18.31 1.54 -21.58
N SER A 179 18.03 0.78 -20.52
CA SER A 179 16.69 0.25 -20.26
C SER A 179 15.67 1.37 -20.04
N LYS A 180 16.02 2.43 -19.30
CA LYS A 180 15.18 3.62 -19.13
C LYS A 180 14.89 4.30 -20.46
N TYR A 181 15.94 4.50 -21.29
CA TYR A 181 15.81 5.06 -22.61
C TYR A 181 14.81 4.29 -23.46
N ASN A 182 14.95 2.96 -23.49
CA ASN A 182 14.07 2.08 -24.25
C ASN A 182 12.62 2.16 -23.76
N ILE A 183 12.40 2.23 -22.44
CA ILE A 183 11.05 2.33 -21.88
C ILE A 183 10.40 3.67 -22.24
N LYS A 184 11.13 4.81 -22.16
CA LYS A 184 10.63 6.11 -22.63
C LYS A 184 10.23 6.03 -24.11
N SER A 185 11.12 5.50 -24.97
CA SER A 185 10.90 5.39 -26.42
C SER A 185 9.69 4.50 -26.75
N LEU A 186 9.56 3.31 -26.13
CA LEU A 186 8.43 2.40 -26.32
C LEU A 186 7.10 3.02 -25.91
N ASN A 187 7.13 3.95 -24.95
CA ASN A 187 5.95 4.66 -24.49
C ASN A 187 5.76 6.02 -25.24
N GLY A 188 6.53 6.32 -26.28
CA GLY A 188 6.40 7.56 -27.03
C GLY A 188 6.69 8.81 -26.20
N ILE A 189 7.64 8.73 -25.26
CA ILE A 189 8.06 9.84 -24.40
C ILE A 189 9.42 10.33 -24.92
N PRO A 190 9.55 11.59 -25.34
CA PRO A 190 10.85 12.14 -25.78
C PRO A 190 11.86 12.09 -24.62
N GLN A 191 13.13 11.88 -24.93
CA GLN A 191 14.16 11.65 -23.90
C GLN A 191 14.39 12.88 -23.01
N ALA A 192 14.37 14.06 -23.59
CA ALA A 192 14.59 15.33 -22.89
C ALA A 192 13.37 15.79 -22.04
N THR A 193 12.22 15.18 -22.22
CA THR A 193 10.98 15.56 -21.53
C THR A 193 11.07 15.25 -20.03
N PHE A 194 10.71 16.22 -19.20
CA PHE A 194 10.54 16.03 -17.76
C PHE A 194 9.22 15.31 -17.48
N VAL A 195 9.29 14.20 -16.74
CA VAL A 195 8.16 13.30 -16.51
C VAL A 195 7.72 13.36 -15.06
N VAL A 196 6.50 13.81 -14.82
CA VAL A 196 5.82 13.73 -13.53
C VAL A 196 4.84 12.56 -13.57
N GLY A 197 5.03 11.59 -12.68
CA GLY A 197 4.16 10.43 -12.60
C GLY A 197 3.22 10.49 -11.40
N ILE A 198 1.97 10.05 -11.57
CA ILE A 198 1.04 9.76 -10.48
C ILE A 198 0.47 8.35 -10.66
N VAL A 199 0.44 7.58 -9.57
CA VAL A 199 0.02 6.17 -9.61
C VAL A 199 -1.08 5.91 -8.59
N GLY A 200 -2.18 5.32 -9.04
CA GLY A 200 -3.28 4.95 -8.17
C GLY A 200 -4.55 4.62 -8.92
N ARG A 201 -5.59 4.20 -8.21
CA ARG A 201 -6.93 4.07 -8.77
C ARG A 201 -7.57 5.45 -8.86
N PHE A 202 -8.27 5.76 -9.93
CA PHE A 202 -9.09 6.98 -9.99
C PHE A 202 -10.15 6.95 -8.90
N ASP A 203 -9.94 7.78 -7.89
CA ASP A 203 -10.77 7.84 -6.69
C ASP A 203 -10.61 9.24 -6.07
N ARG A 204 -11.67 9.77 -5.47
CA ARG A 204 -11.68 11.11 -4.86
C ARG A 204 -10.57 11.29 -3.80
N LEU A 205 -10.28 10.24 -3.02
CA LEU A 205 -9.26 10.31 -1.98
C LEU A 205 -7.84 10.41 -2.54
N LYS A 206 -7.64 10.00 -3.80
CA LYS A 206 -6.33 10.08 -4.47
C LYS A 206 -6.00 11.45 -5.05
N GLY A 207 -6.95 12.38 -5.06
CA GLY A 207 -6.71 13.79 -5.40
C GLY A 207 -6.28 14.04 -6.84
N PHE A 208 -6.75 13.24 -7.80
CA PHE A 208 -6.42 13.44 -9.22
C PHE A 208 -6.86 14.79 -9.77
N ASP A 209 -7.93 15.36 -9.22
CA ASP A 209 -8.39 16.71 -9.52
C ASP A 209 -7.36 17.77 -9.08
N VAL A 210 -6.79 17.63 -7.88
CA VAL A 210 -5.71 18.50 -7.36
C VAL A 210 -4.44 18.33 -8.21
N PHE A 211 -4.10 17.10 -8.58
CA PHE A 211 -2.95 16.84 -9.45
C PHE A 211 -3.10 17.48 -10.83
N ILE A 212 -4.27 17.34 -11.48
CA ILE A 212 -4.53 17.91 -12.80
C ILE A 212 -4.50 19.43 -12.75
N GLU A 213 -5.02 20.04 -11.69
CA GLU A 213 -4.91 21.49 -11.45
C GLU A 213 -3.45 21.92 -11.34
N ALA A 214 -2.68 21.26 -10.47
CA ALA A 214 -1.26 21.55 -10.27
C ALA A 214 -0.44 21.34 -11.56
N ALA A 215 -0.73 20.29 -12.33
CA ALA A 215 -0.10 20.04 -13.63
C ALA A 215 -0.40 21.15 -14.64
N GLY A 216 -1.60 21.68 -14.67
CA GLY A 216 -1.97 22.83 -15.49
C GLY A 216 -1.15 24.07 -15.11
N LEU A 217 -1.09 24.41 -13.82
CA LEU A 217 -0.30 25.54 -13.30
C LEU A 217 1.20 25.37 -13.59
N MET A 218 1.73 24.16 -13.45
CA MET A 218 3.12 23.85 -13.79
C MET A 218 3.38 24.07 -15.27
N ALA A 219 2.53 23.55 -16.17
CA ALA A 219 2.67 23.70 -17.62
C ALA A 219 2.54 25.14 -18.12
N GLU A 220 1.87 26.02 -17.36
CA GLU A 220 1.81 27.45 -17.66
C GLU A 220 3.12 28.19 -17.34
N ARG A 221 3.83 27.72 -16.31
CA ARG A 221 5.02 28.39 -15.77
C ARG A 221 6.33 27.78 -16.25
N CYS A 222 6.30 26.55 -16.75
CA CYS A 222 7.48 25.82 -17.21
C CYS A 222 7.65 25.97 -18.73
N PRO A 223 8.82 26.47 -19.21
CA PRO A 223 9.11 26.57 -20.64
C PRO A 223 9.55 25.23 -21.27
N ASN A 224 9.87 24.23 -20.46
CA ASN A 224 10.40 22.95 -20.91
C ASN A 224 9.29 21.97 -21.30
N ASP A 225 9.64 20.95 -22.06
CA ASP A 225 8.71 19.87 -22.40
C ASP A 225 8.34 19.04 -21.17
N LEU A 226 7.05 18.96 -20.87
CA LEU A 226 6.48 18.24 -19.74
C LEU A 226 5.58 17.11 -20.21
N VAL A 227 5.62 15.98 -19.50
CA VAL A 227 4.63 14.90 -19.62
C VAL A 227 4.17 14.48 -18.23
N PHE A 228 2.84 14.46 -18.04
CA PHE A 228 2.18 13.96 -16.85
C PHE A 228 1.64 12.56 -17.10
N ILE A 229 2.25 11.54 -16.49
CA ILE A 229 1.83 10.14 -16.64
C ILE A 229 0.89 9.79 -15.52
N MET A 230 -0.32 9.34 -15.87
CA MET A 230 -1.33 8.84 -14.94
C MET A 230 -1.48 7.34 -15.12
N LEU A 231 -1.12 6.57 -14.08
CA LEU A 231 -1.01 5.13 -14.13
C LEU A 231 -1.88 4.45 -13.08
N GLY A 232 -2.78 3.56 -13.51
CA GLY A 232 -3.62 2.77 -12.64
C GLY A 232 -5.06 2.60 -13.10
N ARG A 233 -5.85 1.97 -12.26
CA ARG A 233 -7.22 1.59 -12.62
C ARG A 233 -8.10 2.81 -12.85
N PHE A 234 -8.84 2.82 -13.97
CA PHE A 234 -9.69 3.92 -14.45
C PHE A 234 -8.92 5.20 -14.82
N LEU A 235 -7.60 5.12 -15.03
CA LEU A 235 -6.78 6.21 -15.57
C LEU A 235 -6.52 5.98 -17.06
N ASP A 236 -7.58 5.83 -17.82
CA ASP A 236 -7.58 5.58 -19.27
C ASP A 236 -8.62 6.46 -19.98
N ASP A 237 -8.57 6.48 -21.31
CA ASP A 237 -9.44 7.30 -22.16
C ASP A 237 -10.91 6.93 -22.09
N LYS A 238 -11.28 5.77 -21.50
CA LYS A 238 -12.66 5.35 -21.29
C LYS A 238 -13.30 6.08 -20.11
N ASN A 239 -12.51 6.68 -19.24
CA ASN A 239 -13.00 7.46 -18.12
C ASN A 239 -13.37 8.88 -18.57
N THR A 240 -14.66 9.08 -18.88
CA THR A 240 -15.18 10.37 -19.37
C THR A 240 -15.10 11.50 -18.35
N GLU A 241 -15.17 11.19 -17.04
CA GLU A 241 -14.98 12.18 -15.97
C GLU A 241 -13.56 12.71 -15.97
N LEU A 242 -12.56 11.82 -15.99
CA LEU A 242 -11.14 12.15 -16.08
C LEU A 242 -10.84 12.97 -17.35
N SER A 243 -11.33 12.52 -18.51
CA SER A 243 -11.12 13.21 -19.78
C SER A 243 -11.68 14.64 -19.77
N LYS A 244 -12.86 14.84 -19.20
CA LYS A 244 -13.46 16.18 -19.04
C LYS A 244 -12.64 17.05 -18.09
N LEU A 245 -12.14 16.49 -17.01
CA LEU A 245 -11.33 17.20 -16.03
C LEU A 245 -10.02 17.70 -16.66
N ILE A 246 -9.34 16.85 -17.41
CA ILE A 246 -8.11 17.22 -18.16
C ILE A 246 -8.45 18.29 -19.23
N ALA A 247 -9.53 18.09 -19.98
CA ALA A 247 -9.95 19.02 -21.03
C ALA A 247 -10.24 20.43 -20.51
N SER A 248 -10.79 20.52 -19.29
CA SER A 248 -11.10 21.82 -18.65
C SER A 248 -9.86 22.70 -18.41
N LYS A 249 -8.67 22.12 -18.42
CA LYS A 249 -7.39 22.83 -18.24
C LYS A 249 -6.68 23.16 -19.57
N GLY A 250 -7.23 22.74 -20.73
CA GLY A 250 -6.70 23.09 -22.04
C GLY A 250 -5.29 22.54 -22.34
N ARG A 251 -4.81 21.54 -21.60
CA ARG A 251 -3.43 21.01 -21.66
C ARG A 251 -3.38 19.51 -21.95
N GLN A 252 -4.37 18.96 -22.68
CA GLN A 252 -4.52 17.51 -22.91
C GLN A 252 -3.25 16.85 -23.47
N ALA A 253 -2.51 17.57 -24.32
CA ALA A 253 -1.30 17.04 -24.95
C ALA A 253 -0.19 16.69 -23.95
N HIS A 254 -0.20 17.28 -22.76
CA HIS A 254 0.79 16.96 -21.72
C HIS A 254 0.44 15.72 -20.91
N PHE A 255 -0.82 15.23 -20.97
CA PHE A 255 -1.25 14.08 -20.18
C PHE A 255 -1.19 12.77 -20.96
N LYS A 256 -0.62 11.75 -20.32
CA LYS A 256 -0.56 10.39 -20.84
C LYS A 256 -1.25 9.44 -19.88
N LEU A 257 -2.41 8.96 -20.30
CA LEU A 257 -3.23 8.01 -19.55
C LEU A 257 -2.79 6.59 -19.89
N MET A 258 -2.19 5.88 -18.93
CA MET A 258 -1.61 4.56 -19.17
C MET A 258 -2.53 3.41 -18.75
N GLY A 259 -3.64 3.73 -18.02
CA GLY A 259 -4.55 2.71 -17.50
C GLY A 259 -3.89 1.78 -16.48
N GLU A 260 -4.50 0.63 -16.27
CA GLU A 260 -3.99 -0.41 -15.40
C GLU A 260 -2.90 -1.22 -16.11
N GLN A 261 -1.73 -1.33 -15.51
CA GLN A 261 -0.56 -2.00 -16.07
C GLN A 261 -0.12 -3.17 -15.18
N LYS A 262 0.39 -4.23 -15.80
CA LYS A 262 0.91 -5.41 -15.08
C LYS A 262 2.21 -5.11 -14.35
N ASP A 263 3.09 -4.32 -14.96
CA ASP A 263 4.38 -3.93 -14.41
C ASP A 263 4.44 -2.42 -14.22
N VAL A 264 3.87 -1.97 -13.10
CA VAL A 264 3.86 -0.57 -12.71
C VAL A 264 5.28 -0.05 -12.49
N ALA A 265 6.16 -0.86 -11.90
CA ALA A 265 7.52 -0.46 -11.58
C ALA A 265 8.33 -0.13 -12.86
N GLN A 266 8.13 -0.88 -13.93
CA GLN A 266 8.79 -0.63 -15.21
C GLN A 266 8.44 0.76 -15.74
N ILE A 267 7.16 1.14 -15.74
CA ILE A 267 6.73 2.46 -16.21
C ILE A 267 7.21 3.56 -15.27
N MET A 268 7.17 3.33 -13.97
CA MET A 268 7.66 4.30 -12.98
C MET A 268 9.11 4.68 -13.22
N HIS A 269 9.94 3.80 -13.75
CA HIS A 269 11.33 4.16 -14.11
C HIS A 269 11.45 5.28 -15.16
N THR A 270 10.38 5.63 -15.88
CA THR A 270 10.36 6.79 -16.78
C THR A 270 10.15 8.11 -16.04
N PHE A 271 9.73 8.08 -14.78
CA PHE A 271 9.44 9.28 -14.00
C PHE A 271 10.73 9.98 -13.56
N ASP A 272 10.74 11.28 -13.66
CA ASP A 272 11.75 12.13 -13.02
C ASP A 272 11.34 12.44 -11.57
N ILE A 273 10.02 12.42 -11.30
CA ILE A 273 9.43 12.60 -9.98
C ILE A 273 8.09 11.86 -9.87
N LEU A 274 7.83 11.27 -8.69
CA LEU A 274 6.50 10.78 -8.35
C LEU A 274 5.73 11.87 -7.58
N CYS A 275 4.49 12.11 -7.98
CA CYS A 275 3.54 12.95 -7.26
C CYS A 275 2.51 12.09 -6.52
N LEU A 276 2.30 12.36 -5.22
CA LEU A 276 1.17 11.87 -4.44
C LEU A 276 0.30 13.06 -4.05
N ALA A 277 -0.87 13.21 -4.67
CA ALA A 277 -1.79 14.32 -4.44
C ALA A 277 -2.97 13.95 -3.51
N SER A 278 -2.86 12.83 -2.80
CA SER A 278 -3.96 12.22 -2.03
C SER A 278 -4.50 13.16 -0.94
N ARG A 279 -5.79 13.01 -0.64
CA ARG A 279 -6.48 13.66 0.50
C ARG A 279 -6.42 12.81 1.76
N ALA A 280 -6.25 11.48 1.59
CA ALA A 280 -6.11 10.54 2.70
C ALA A 280 -5.32 9.31 2.26
N GLU A 281 -4.43 8.87 3.13
CA GLU A 281 -3.64 7.64 2.99
C GLU A 281 -3.43 7.00 4.37
N GLY A 282 -3.03 5.73 4.35
CA GLY A 282 -2.38 5.12 5.50
C GLY A 282 -0.88 5.13 5.30
N PHE A 283 -0.40 4.02 4.74
CA PHE A 283 0.96 3.89 4.26
C PHE A 283 0.93 3.89 2.72
N PRO A 284 1.29 4.98 2.05
CA PRO A 284 1.25 5.07 0.59
C PRO A 284 2.37 4.23 -0.05
N ASN A 285 2.05 2.99 -0.42
CA ASN A 285 3.03 2.03 -0.98
C ASN A 285 3.77 2.59 -2.18
N VAL A 286 3.06 3.30 -3.07
CA VAL A 286 3.64 3.83 -4.30
C VAL A 286 4.80 4.81 -4.05
N VAL A 287 4.76 5.55 -2.94
CA VAL A 287 5.85 6.46 -2.54
C VAL A 287 7.10 5.65 -2.19
N ALA A 288 6.96 4.63 -1.34
CA ALA A 288 8.09 3.77 -0.99
C ALA A 288 8.63 2.97 -2.20
N GLU A 289 7.75 2.53 -3.10
CA GLU A 289 8.12 1.84 -4.34
C GLU A 289 8.89 2.76 -5.30
N ALA A 290 8.48 4.03 -5.44
CA ALA A 290 9.21 5.03 -6.24
C ALA A 290 10.58 5.34 -5.63
N MET A 291 10.64 5.59 -4.33
CA MET A 291 11.88 5.84 -3.60
C MET A 291 12.85 4.66 -3.72
N LEU A 292 12.37 3.43 -3.67
CA LEU A 292 13.18 2.22 -3.84
C LEU A 292 13.89 2.16 -5.19
N ILE A 293 13.28 2.69 -6.24
CA ILE A 293 13.87 2.77 -7.59
C ILE A 293 14.52 4.15 -7.87
N LYS A 294 14.85 4.90 -6.82
CA LYS A 294 15.56 6.20 -6.86
C LYS A 294 14.77 7.34 -7.51
N ILE A 295 13.46 7.32 -7.41
CA ILE A 295 12.62 8.42 -7.87
C ILE A 295 12.27 9.28 -6.66
N PRO A 296 12.66 10.57 -6.65
CA PRO A 296 12.24 11.49 -5.60
C PRO A 296 10.73 11.73 -5.67
N CYS A 297 10.13 12.14 -4.56
CA CYS A 297 8.69 12.28 -4.45
C CYS A 297 8.28 13.68 -3.97
N VAL A 298 7.20 14.20 -4.55
CA VAL A 298 6.39 15.27 -3.98
C VAL A 298 5.10 14.65 -3.45
N VAL A 299 4.82 14.83 -2.16
CA VAL A 299 3.68 14.18 -1.50
C VAL A 299 2.84 15.18 -0.72
N THR A 300 1.56 14.95 -0.66
CA THR A 300 0.69 15.63 0.30
C THR A 300 0.92 15.08 1.71
N ASP A 301 0.77 15.92 2.74
CA ASP A 301 0.90 15.56 4.15
C ASP A 301 -0.34 14.79 4.61
N VAL A 302 -0.39 13.52 4.25
CA VAL A 302 -1.49 12.60 4.59
C VAL A 302 -0.94 11.25 5.00
N GLY A 303 -1.54 10.66 6.02
CA GLY A 303 -1.05 9.39 6.55
C GLY A 303 0.41 9.46 6.95
N ASP A 304 1.16 8.43 6.62
CA ASP A 304 2.60 8.40 6.87
C ASP A 304 3.45 8.89 5.68
N ALA A 305 2.87 9.58 4.67
CA ALA A 305 3.60 10.04 3.49
C ALA A 305 4.79 10.93 3.85
N ALA A 306 4.60 11.93 4.73
CA ALA A 306 5.66 12.81 5.21
C ALA A 306 6.75 12.03 5.96
N LEU A 307 6.40 11.03 6.77
CA LEU A 307 7.35 10.18 7.47
C LEU A 307 8.17 9.32 6.52
N ILE A 308 7.57 8.81 5.44
CA ILE A 308 8.26 8.00 4.43
C ILE A 308 9.28 8.86 3.70
N VAL A 309 8.84 10.01 3.15
CA VAL A 309 9.68 10.89 2.32
C VAL A 309 10.74 11.61 3.16
N ASN A 310 10.37 12.17 4.31
CA ASN A 310 11.23 12.97 5.18
C ASN A 310 11.97 14.09 4.38
N LYS A 311 13.32 14.15 4.48
CA LYS A 311 14.15 15.14 3.77
C LYS A 311 14.50 14.76 2.33
N THR A 312 14.05 13.60 1.84
CA THR A 312 14.41 13.07 0.51
C THR A 312 13.38 13.41 -0.59
N GLY A 313 12.48 14.35 -0.31
CA GLY A 313 11.46 14.85 -1.23
C GLY A 313 10.83 16.12 -0.71
N ARG A 314 9.61 16.42 -1.16
CA ARG A 314 8.83 17.57 -0.69
C ARG A 314 7.48 17.14 -0.16
N VAL A 315 7.02 17.83 0.88
CA VAL A 315 5.72 17.62 1.51
C VAL A 315 4.93 18.89 1.41
N VAL A 316 3.68 18.80 0.93
CA VAL A 316 2.77 19.94 0.79
C VAL A 316 1.44 19.63 1.47
N LEU A 317 0.67 20.68 1.80
CA LEU A 317 -0.66 20.47 2.38
C LEU A 317 -1.62 19.85 1.35
N PRO A 318 -2.50 18.93 1.76
CA PRO A 318 -3.48 18.31 0.87
C PRO A 318 -4.49 19.33 0.36
N GLY A 319 -4.95 19.16 -0.88
CA GLY A 319 -5.95 20.04 -1.50
C GLY A 319 -5.41 21.40 -1.93
N ASN A 320 -4.10 21.61 -1.99
CA ASN A 320 -3.47 22.87 -2.42
C ASN A 320 -2.70 22.65 -3.74
N PRO A 321 -3.33 22.89 -4.90
CA PRO A 321 -2.71 22.70 -6.21
C PRO A 321 -1.56 23.67 -6.48
N GLU A 322 -1.60 24.92 -5.96
CA GLU A 322 -0.51 25.88 -6.12
C GLU A 322 0.76 25.39 -5.43
N ALA A 323 0.67 25.02 -4.15
CA ALA A 323 1.82 24.49 -3.41
C ALA A 323 2.36 23.21 -4.05
N LEU A 324 1.49 22.37 -4.61
CA LEU A 324 1.89 21.15 -5.32
C LEU A 324 2.63 21.50 -6.62
N ALA A 325 2.14 22.47 -7.40
CA ALA A 325 2.78 22.96 -8.62
C ALA A 325 4.16 23.58 -8.31
N ASP A 326 4.25 24.42 -7.28
CA ASP A 326 5.52 25.03 -6.87
C ASP A 326 6.57 23.99 -6.49
N ALA A 327 6.16 22.96 -5.72
CA ALA A 327 7.06 21.86 -5.35
C ALA A 327 7.52 21.03 -6.57
N LEU A 328 6.65 20.80 -7.55
CA LEU A 328 6.99 20.10 -8.79
C LEU A 328 7.94 20.94 -9.66
N LEU A 329 7.71 22.28 -9.77
CA LEU A 329 8.59 23.21 -10.49
C LEU A 329 9.98 23.31 -9.83
N GLU A 330 10.08 23.26 -8.50
CA GLU A 330 11.36 23.21 -7.82
C GLU A 330 12.21 22.02 -8.29
N PHE A 331 11.60 20.84 -8.42
CA PHE A 331 12.30 19.66 -8.93
C PHE A 331 12.63 19.73 -10.41
N GLU A 332 11.77 20.32 -11.22
CA GLU A 332 12.04 20.48 -12.65
C GLU A 332 13.22 21.42 -12.88
N SER A 333 13.27 22.56 -12.17
CA SER A 333 14.37 23.54 -12.25
C SER A 333 15.67 23.07 -11.57
N MET A 334 15.60 22.01 -10.76
CA MET A 334 16.76 21.45 -10.07
C MET A 334 17.71 20.79 -11.05
N HIS A 335 19.01 21.02 -10.87
CA HIS A 335 20.02 20.35 -11.68
C HIS A 335 19.90 18.82 -11.57
N GLU A 336 20.03 18.11 -12.68
CA GLU A 336 19.83 16.66 -12.75
C GLU A 336 20.65 15.88 -11.71
N ILE A 337 21.91 16.28 -11.46
CA ILE A 337 22.79 15.64 -10.47
C ILE A 337 22.19 15.73 -9.06
N GLN A 338 21.61 16.87 -8.70
CA GLN A 338 20.98 17.08 -7.39
C GLN A 338 19.71 16.22 -7.25
N ARG A 339 18.87 16.18 -8.29
CA ARG A 339 17.66 15.35 -8.34
C ARG A 339 18.01 13.87 -8.23
N GLN A 340 19.06 13.42 -8.94
CA GLN A 340 19.55 12.04 -8.84
C GLN A 340 20.11 11.73 -7.43
N GLN A 341 20.76 12.70 -6.76
CA GLN A 341 21.23 12.51 -5.39
C GLN A 341 20.05 12.33 -4.43
N MET A 342 19.02 13.16 -4.54
CA MET A 342 17.81 12.99 -3.74
C MET A 342 17.15 11.62 -3.96
N GLY A 343 17.15 11.11 -5.20
CA GLY A 343 16.67 9.76 -5.51
C GLY A 343 17.53 8.68 -4.83
N ARG A 344 18.85 8.83 -4.78
CA ARG A 344 19.75 7.91 -4.04
C ARG A 344 19.45 7.93 -2.54
N ASP A 345 19.33 9.12 -1.97
CA ASP A 345 19.03 9.30 -0.53
C ASP A 345 17.66 8.72 -0.18
N ALA A 346 16.67 8.89 -1.09
CA ALA A 346 15.35 8.30 -0.96
C ALA A 346 15.41 6.75 -0.89
N ARG A 347 16.17 6.12 -1.81
CA ARG A 347 16.38 4.68 -1.79
C ARG A 347 17.05 4.22 -0.50
N GLU A 348 18.14 4.88 -0.09
CA GLU A 348 18.87 4.55 1.13
C GLU A 348 17.93 4.57 2.35
N ARG A 349 17.05 5.58 2.43
CA ARG A 349 16.04 5.66 3.48
C ARG A 349 15.09 4.46 3.48
N ILE A 350 14.64 3.99 2.32
CA ILE A 350 13.80 2.77 2.23
C ILE A 350 14.60 1.55 2.68
N MET A 351 15.86 1.42 2.27
CA MET A 351 16.71 0.30 2.65
C MET A 351 16.94 0.22 4.17
N ILE A 352 17.12 1.36 4.82
CA ILE A 352 17.38 1.42 6.26
C ILE A 352 16.11 1.17 7.09
N ASN A 353 14.96 1.72 6.68
CA ASN A 353 13.78 1.76 7.54
C ASN A 353 12.67 0.77 7.14
N TYR A 354 12.65 0.34 5.87
CA TYR A 354 11.54 -0.40 5.28
C TYR A 354 11.99 -1.66 4.53
N ASP A 355 13.23 -2.15 4.73
CA ASP A 355 13.64 -3.46 4.22
C ASP A 355 12.75 -4.54 4.80
N ILE A 356 12.22 -5.41 3.94
CA ILE A 356 11.34 -6.51 4.35
C ILE A 356 12.00 -7.40 5.43
N LYS A 357 13.32 -7.54 5.44
CA LYS A 357 14.03 -8.32 6.45
C LYS A 357 13.91 -7.68 7.84
N ILE A 358 14.03 -6.35 7.91
CA ILE A 358 13.87 -5.59 9.16
C ILE A 358 12.42 -5.66 9.63
N VAL A 359 11.49 -5.46 8.70
CA VAL A 359 10.06 -5.49 9.00
C VAL A 359 9.61 -6.90 9.42
N ALA A 360 10.07 -7.94 8.72
CA ALA A 360 9.77 -9.33 9.05
C ALA A 360 10.31 -9.72 10.43
N GLN A 361 11.51 -9.22 10.82
CA GLN A 361 12.03 -9.46 12.16
C GLN A 361 11.12 -8.87 13.24
N ARG A 362 10.56 -7.67 13.05
CA ARG A 362 9.59 -7.08 14.00
C ARG A 362 8.32 -7.92 14.14
N TYR A 363 7.86 -8.57 13.06
CA TYR A 363 6.77 -9.55 13.14
C TYR A 363 7.21 -10.83 13.88
N ALA A 364 8.42 -11.34 13.60
CA ALA A 364 8.96 -12.51 14.28
C ALA A 364 9.05 -12.28 15.80
N ASP A 365 9.50 -11.10 16.22
CA ASP A 365 9.58 -10.71 17.64
C ASP A 365 8.19 -10.71 18.30
N LEU A 366 7.13 -10.32 17.56
CA LEU A 366 5.76 -10.45 18.04
C LEU A 366 5.29 -11.91 18.14
N TYR A 367 5.76 -12.78 17.24
CA TYR A 367 5.39 -14.19 17.23
C TYR A 367 6.09 -14.99 18.31
N ASP A 368 7.33 -14.65 18.65
CA ASP A 368 8.17 -15.34 19.65
C ASP A 368 7.76 -15.06 21.11
N TRP A 369 6.60 -14.43 21.30
CA TRP A 369 6.12 -14.13 22.63
C TRP A 369 5.93 -15.41 23.45
N LYS A 370 6.59 -15.49 24.60
CA LYS A 370 6.39 -16.53 25.62
C LYS A 370 5.55 -15.94 26.74
N ASP A 371 4.55 -16.70 27.19
CA ASP A 371 3.83 -16.36 28.42
C ASP A 371 4.87 -16.21 29.55
N LYS A 372 5.00 -15.00 30.11
CA LYS A 372 5.77 -14.77 31.33
C LYS A 372 4.96 -15.23 32.53
#